data_01ac9adcc2a099c80d2f2f962f41fdfb
#
_entry.id   01ac9adcc2a099c80d2f2f962f41fdfb
#
_cell.length_a   1.000
_cell.length_b   1.000
_cell.length_c   1.000
_cell.angle_alpha   90.00
_cell.angle_beta   90.00
_cell.angle_gamma   90.00
#
_symmetry.space_group_name_H-M   'P 1'
#
loop_
_entity.id
_entity.type
_entity.pdbx_description
1 polymer ?
#
loop_
_entity_poly.entity_id
_entity_poly.type
_entity_poly.pdbx_seq_one_letter_code
_entity_poly.pdbx_strand_id
1 'polypeptide(L)'
;MGELIAILSGKGGTGKTSVCAGIATALAQAGSSVLCIDCDVGLRNLDISLGLADTASMSFLEVCRGEYNCDQIPRHPRFPMLAFLTAPVNCLADDIDLSAFSAMLRQAREQFQYVLLDAPAGLDAGFRLCAAFADRCVLVTGCEPAAVRDAARTGQQLEAMGKLDVRLVVNRVNKKLFSTMDITVDDVMDRAGLPLLGVVPEDANVVLAAAFEEPLLDYTKKGAAAACRRIAKRLLGLPEPIKVR
;
A
#
# COMPACT_ATOMS: atom_id res chain seq x y z
N MET A 1 -2.72 4.61 19.93
CA MET A 1 -1.49 4.59 19.13
C MET A 1 -1.85 4.13 17.73
N GLY A 2 -1.39 4.84 16.69
CA GLY A 2 -1.74 4.55 15.29
C GLY A 2 -1.26 3.17 14.83
N GLU A 3 -1.89 2.63 13.80
CA GLU A 3 -1.58 1.32 13.22
C GLU A 3 -0.59 1.44 12.05
N LEU A 4 0.47 0.62 12.03
CA LEU A 4 1.43 0.51 10.92
C LEU A 4 0.98 -0.62 9.99
N ILE A 5 0.71 -0.29 8.74
CA ILE A 5 0.28 -1.23 7.71
C ILE A 5 1.32 -1.26 6.58
N ALA A 6 1.99 -2.38 6.39
CA ALA A 6 2.87 -2.56 5.23
C ALA A 6 2.07 -3.07 4.02
N ILE A 7 2.19 -2.37 2.90
CA ILE A 7 1.65 -2.80 1.62
C ILE A 7 2.78 -3.47 0.84
N LEU A 8 2.63 -4.76 0.59
CA LEU A 8 3.69 -5.66 0.15
C LEU A 8 3.32 -6.37 -1.14
N SER A 9 4.32 -6.84 -1.89
CA SER A 9 4.12 -7.76 -3.01
C SER A 9 5.37 -8.60 -3.25
N GLY A 10 5.19 -9.87 -3.56
CA GLY A 10 6.30 -10.78 -3.90
C GLY A 10 6.90 -10.53 -5.29
N LYS A 11 6.25 -9.71 -6.13
CA LYS A 11 6.64 -9.45 -7.51
C LYS A 11 6.34 -8.01 -7.92
N GLY A 12 7.19 -7.45 -8.80
CA GLY A 12 6.92 -6.15 -9.43
C GLY A 12 5.70 -6.19 -10.37
N GLY A 13 5.05 -5.03 -10.55
CA GLY A 13 3.94 -4.88 -11.49
C GLY A 13 2.57 -5.35 -11.00
N THR A 14 2.44 -5.83 -9.77
CA THR A 14 1.14 -6.24 -9.18
C THR A 14 0.19 -5.06 -8.90
N GLY A 15 0.68 -3.82 -8.99
CA GLY A 15 -0.06 -2.60 -8.68
C GLY A 15 -0.12 -2.27 -7.19
N LYS A 16 0.85 -2.73 -6.42
CA LYS A 16 1.01 -2.46 -4.98
C LYS A 16 0.88 -0.97 -4.65
N THR A 17 1.68 -0.12 -5.27
CA THR A 17 1.70 1.34 -5.07
C THR A 17 0.35 2.00 -5.35
N SER A 18 -0.33 1.62 -6.46
CA SER A 18 -1.68 2.14 -6.77
C SER A 18 -2.72 1.70 -5.73
N VAL A 19 -2.60 0.47 -5.23
CA VAL A 19 -3.46 -0.04 -4.13
C VAL A 19 -3.15 0.70 -2.83
N CYS A 20 -1.88 0.95 -2.52
CA CYS A 20 -1.45 1.75 -1.36
C CYS A 20 -2.05 3.16 -1.41
N ALA A 21 -1.85 3.90 -2.50
CA ALA A 21 -2.42 5.23 -2.70
C ALA A 21 -3.95 5.24 -2.61
N GLY A 22 -4.60 4.24 -3.23
CA GLY A 22 -6.06 4.09 -3.19
C GLY A 22 -6.60 3.82 -1.78
N ILE A 23 -5.94 3.00 -0.98
CA ILE A 23 -6.29 2.73 0.42
C ILE A 23 -6.06 3.98 1.27
N ALA A 24 -4.89 4.64 1.13
CA ALA A 24 -4.54 5.84 1.89
C ALA A 24 -5.56 6.97 1.68
N THR A 25 -5.88 7.26 0.41
CA THR A 25 -6.88 8.27 0.07
C THR A 25 -8.28 7.88 0.55
N ALA A 26 -8.65 6.59 0.52
CA ALA A 26 -9.94 6.12 1.00
C ALA A 26 -10.08 6.23 2.53
N LEU A 27 -9.04 5.90 3.29
CA LEU A 27 -9.00 6.09 4.75
C LEU A 27 -9.09 7.58 5.10
N ALA A 28 -8.36 8.44 4.39
CA ALA A 28 -8.42 9.90 4.58
C ALA A 28 -9.82 10.47 4.26
N GLN A 29 -10.48 9.99 3.19
CA GLN A 29 -11.88 10.36 2.87
C GLN A 29 -12.87 9.90 3.95
N ALA A 30 -12.57 8.80 4.63
CA ALA A 30 -13.37 8.31 5.76
C ALA A 30 -13.13 9.08 7.07
N GLY A 31 -12.24 10.09 7.07
CA GLY A 31 -11.96 10.96 8.22
C GLY A 31 -10.79 10.50 9.10
N SER A 32 -10.08 9.44 8.72
CA SER A 32 -8.90 8.98 9.45
C SER A 32 -7.67 9.83 9.10
N SER A 33 -6.82 10.13 10.10
CA SER A 33 -5.52 10.75 9.84
C SER A 33 -4.54 9.66 9.34
N VAL A 34 -3.99 9.88 8.15
CA VAL A 34 -3.15 8.90 7.44
C VAL A 34 -1.81 9.51 7.08
N LEU A 35 -0.73 8.78 7.32
CA LEU A 35 0.58 9.02 6.73
C LEU A 35 0.88 7.91 5.73
N CYS A 36 1.25 8.28 4.52
CA CYS A 36 1.72 7.34 3.49
C CYS A 36 3.21 7.57 3.28
N ILE A 37 4.01 6.50 3.35
CA ILE A 37 5.47 6.56 3.20
C ILE A 37 5.86 5.69 2.02
N ASP A 38 6.50 6.30 1.01
CA ASP A 38 7.15 5.57 -0.07
C ASP A 38 8.48 5.01 0.44
N CYS A 39 8.58 3.69 0.56
CA CYS A 39 9.80 2.99 0.98
C CYS A 39 10.51 2.34 -0.22
N ASP A 40 10.06 2.57 -1.47
CA ASP A 40 10.70 2.08 -2.68
C ASP A 40 11.86 3.01 -3.09
N VAL A 41 12.97 2.84 -2.37
CA VAL A 41 14.18 3.62 -2.58
C VAL A 41 14.72 3.37 -3.99
N GLY A 42 14.73 4.41 -4.81
CA GLY A 42 15.25 4.37 -6.18
C GLY A 42 14.19 4.43 -7.29
N LEU A 43 12.96 3.93 -7.09
CA LEU A 43 11.91 3.99 -8.12
C LEU A 43 10.87 5.10 -7.89
N ARG A 44 10.55 5.40 -6.62
CA ARG A 44 9.70 6.52 -6.24
C ARG A 44 8.49 6.75 -7.15
N ASN A 45 7.38 6.04 -6.89
CA ASN A 45 6.19 6.08 -7.72
C ASN A 45 4.89 6.40 -6.95
N LEU A 46 4.97 6.54 -5.63
CA LEU A 46 3.78 6.75 -4.82
C LEU A 46 3.24 8.17 -4.96
N ASP A 47 4.12 9.17 -5.15
CA ASP A 47 3.76 10.55 -5.46
C ASP A 47 2.91 10.66 -6.73
N ILE A 48 3.27 9.95 -7.81
CA ILE A 48 2.48 9.89 -9.05
C ILE A 48 1.08 9.35 -8.77
N SER A 49 0.99 8.24 -8.01
CA SER A 49 -0.29 7.61 -7.69
C SER A 49 -1.18 8.47 -6.76
N LEU A 50 -0.56 9.39 -6.01
CA LEU A 50 -1.22 10.37 -5.16
C LEU A 50 -1.52 11.71 -5.88
N GLY A 51 -1.09 11.89 -7.14
CA GLY A 51 -1.22 13.15 -7.86
C GLY A 51 -0.36 14.27 -7.26
N LEU A 52 0.85 13.93 -6.81
CA LEU A 52 1.80 14.83 -6.16
C LEU A 52 3.15 14.90 -6.89
N ALA A 53 3.24 14.42 -8.14
CA ALA A 53 4.49 14.30 -8.89
C ALA A 53 5.26 15.61 -8.99
N ASP A 54 4.57 16.72 -9.23
CA ASP A 54 5.14 18.06 -9.35
C ASP A 54 5.18 18.85 -8.02
N THR A 55 4.82 18.20 -6.90
CA THR A 55 4.78 18.86 -5.61
C THR A 55 6.10 18.65 -4.86
N ALA A 56 6.62 19.70 -4.26
CA ALA A 56 7.76 19.58 -3.33
C ALA A 56 7.39 18.61 -2.21
N SER A 57 8.14 17.52 -2.07
CA SER A 57 7.85 16.46 -1.13
C SER A 57 9.02 16.28 -0.15
N MET A 58 8.68 16.06 1.12
CA MET A 58 9.64 15.74 2.18
C MET A 58 10.00 14.26 2.10
N SER A 59 11.30 13.96 2.20
CA SER A 59 11.77 12.58 2.29
C SER A 59 11.63 12.04 3.71
N PHE A 60 11.34 10.76 3.85
CA PHE A 60 11.32 10.15 5.18
C PHE A 60 12.70 10.19 5.88
N LEU A 61 13.80 10.24 5.12
CA LEU A 61 15.16 10.38 5.71
C LEU A 61 15.37 11.73 6.39
N GLU A 62 14.77 12.81 5.89
CA GLU A 62 14.87 14.13 6.53
C GLU A 62 14.23 14.10 7.93
N VAL A 63 13.11 13.37 8.05
CA VAL A 63 12.48 13.15 9.36
C VAL A 63 13.31 12.20 10.23
N CYS A 64 13.88 11.13 9.67
CA CYS A 64 14.77 10.22 10.40
C CYS A 64 16.01 10.93 10.96
N ARG A 65 16.52 11.93 10.24
CA ARG A 65 17.69 12.74 10.67
C ARG A 65 17.34 13.84 11.68
N GLY A 66 16.05 14.01 11.98
CA GLY A 66 15.57 15.06 12.86
C GLY A 66 15.63 16.47 12.25
N GLU A 67 15.76 16.58 10.93
CA GLU A 67 15.69 17.86 10.20
C GLU A 67 14.27 18.43 10.25
N TYR A 68 13.26 17.55 10.29
CA TYR A 68 11.85 17.86 10.48
C TYR A 68 11.19 16.90 11.46
N ASN A 69 10.13 17.36 12.12
CA ASN A 69 9.26 16.55 12.95
C ASN A 69 8.03 16.04 12.17
N CYS A 70 7.36 15.01 12.68
CA CYS A 70 6.18 14.45 12.03
C CYS A 70 4.98 15.43 11.92
N ASP A 71 4.89 16.47 12.75
CA ASP A 71 3.87 17.52 12.65
C ASP A 71 4.10 18.49 11.50
N GLN A 72 5.33 18.54 10.96
CA GLN A 72 5.71 19.37 9.82
C GLN A 72 5.52 18.67 8.47
N ILE A 73 5.14 17.37 8.47
CA ILE A 73 4.93 16.62 7.23
C ILE A 73 3.79 17.26 6.42
N PRO A 74 4.03 17.58 5.13
CA PRO A 74 3.04 18.22 4.28
C PRO A 74 1.76 17.38 4.14
N ARG A 75 0.61 18.04 4.21
CA ARG A 75 -0.68 17.42 3.95
C ARG A 75 -1.01 17.47 2.47
N HIS A 76 -1.70 16.44 2.00
CA HIS A 76 -2.17 16.37 0.63
C HIS A 76 -3.19 17.50 0.36
N PRO A 77 -3.06 18.29 -0.73
CA PRO A 77 -3.90 19.47 -0.97
C PRO A 77 -5.39 19.13 -1.13
N ARG A 78 -5.72 17.96 -1.69
CA ARG A 78 -7.10 17.50 -1.89
C ARG A 78 -7.62 16.63 -0.75
N PHE A 79 -6.74 16.03 0.06
CA PHE A 79 -7.07 15.14 1.19
C PHE A 79 -6.38 15.63 2.46
N PRO A 80 -6.93 16.62 3.19
CA PRO A 80 -6.24 17.23 4.34
C PRO A 80 -5.90 16.25 5.48
N MET A 81 -6.58 15.08 5.51
CA MET A 81 -6.30 14.02 6.48
C MET A 81 -5.16 13.09 6.05
N LEU A 82 -4.62 13.26 4.82
CA LEU A 82 -3.51 12.49 4.28
C LEU A 82 -2.22 13.33 4.30
N ALA A 83 -1.16 12.76 4.85
CA ALA A 83 0.22 13.25 4.73
C ALA A 83 1.05 12.26 3.92
N PHE A 84 2.14 12.73 3.34
CA PHE A 84 2.99 11.91 2.49
C PHE A 84 4.47 12.20 2.74
N LEU A 85 5.27 11.12 2.82
CA LEU A 85 6.72 11.15 2.81
C LEU A 85 7.24 10.33 1.62
N THR A 86 8.15 10.92 0.88
CA THR A 86 8.74 10.28 -0.29
C THR A 86 9.97 9.44 0.06
N ALA A 87 10.31 8.49 -0.81
CA ALA A 87 11.60 7.81 -0.73
C ALA A 87 12.75 8.78 -1.06
N PRO A 88 13.93 8.57 -0.46
CA PRO A 88 15.14 9.33 -0.81
C PRO A 88 15.64 8.97 -2.22
N VAL A 89 16.23 9.94 -2.92
CA VAL A 89 16.73 9.75 -4.30
C VAL A 89 18.10 9.07 -4.35
N ASN A 90 18.97 9.34 -3.36
CA ASN A 90 20.38 8.91 -3.36
C ASN A 90 20.71 8.11 -2.09
N CYS A 91 20.05 6.97 -1.91
CA CYS A 91 20.25 6.09 -0.74
C CYS A 91 19.96 4.64 -1.18
N LEU A 92 20.59 3.68 -0.52
CA LEU A 92 20.20 2.27 -0.63
C LEU A 92 19.36 1.89 0.61
N ALA A 93 18.51 0.89 0.47
CA ALA A 93 17.69 0.43 1.57
C ALA A 93 18.54 -0.09 2.76
N ASP A 94 19.71 -0.63 2.48
CA ASP A 94 20.66 -1.11 3.48
C ASP A 94 21.39 0.03 4.24
N ASP A 95 21.37 1.26 3.72
CA ASP A 95 21.98 2.44 4.37
C ASP A 95 21.02 3.13 5.35
N ILE A 96 19.77 2.67 5.46
CA ILE A 96 18.78 3.25 6.36
C ILE A 96 19.12 2.86 7.81
N ASP A 97 19.35 3.86 8.66
CA ASP A 97 19.48 3.64 10.09
C ASP A 97 18.16 3.15 10.68
N LEU A 98 18.15 1.89 11.07
CA LEU A 98 16.95 1.21 11.62
C LEU A 98 16.47 1.85 12.91
N SER A 99 17.36 2.41 13.73
CA SER A 99 16.99 3.06 15.00
C SER A 99 16.30 4.40 14.75
N ALA A 100 16.81 5.19 13.80
CA ALA A 100 16.21 6.45 13.38
C ALA A 100 14.86 6.22 12.67
N PHE A 101 14.78 5.23 11.79
CA PHE A 101 13.53 4.85 11.14
C PHE A 101 12.47 4.38 12.15
N SER A 102 12.86 3.54 13.11
CA SER A 102 11.98 3.12 14.22
C SER A 102 11.49 4.30 15.07
N ALA A 103 12.37 5.27 15.36
CA ALA A 103 12.02 6.47 16.12
C ALA A 103 11.00 7.34 15.36
N MET A 104 11.22 7.55 14.06
CA MET A 104 10.29 8.26 13.17
C MET A 104 8.91 7.56 13.15
N LEU A 105 8.87 6.24 12.97
CA LEU A 105 7.61 5.49 12.96
C LEU A 105 6.86 5.57 14.29
N ARG A 106 7.55 5.58 15.43
CA ARG A 106 6.92 5.81 16.75
C ARG A 106 6.28 7.19 16.84
N GLN A 107 6.98 8.25 16.43
CA GLN A 107 6.42 9.60 16.37
C GLN A 107 5.22 9.68 15.42
N ALA A 108 5.32 9.04 14.25
CA ALA A 108 4.22 9.00 13.29
C ALA A 108 2.96 8.35 13.88
N ARG A 109 3.10 7.25 14.64
CA ARG A 109 1.97 6.57 15.32
C ARG A 109 1.29 7.40 16.42
N GLU A 110 1.94 8.42 16.94
CA GLU A 110 1.34 9.35 17.92
C GLU A 110 0.44 10.37 17.23
N GLN A 111 0.69 10.68 15.95
CA GLN A 111 0.00 11.73 15.22
C GLN A 111 -1.01 11.23 14.20
N PHE A 112 -0.78 10.03 13.66
CA PHE A 112 -1.60 9.44 12.62
C PHE A 112 -2.29 8.17 13.13
N GLN A 113 -3.56 8.00 12.75
CA GLN A 113 -4.31 6.78 13.04
C GLN A 113 -3.82 5.59 12.21
N TYR A 114 -3.38 5.87 10.99
CA TYR A 114 -2.80 4.87 10.08
C TYR A 114 -1.51 5.38 9.46
N VAL A 115 -0.49 4.53 9.48
CA VAL A 115 0.76 4.77 8.74
C VAL A 115 0.93 3.63 7.74
N LEU A 116 0.84 3.95 6.45
CA LEU A 116 1.00 2.98 5.36
C LEU A 116 2.41 3.04 4.82
N LEU A 117 3.08 1.89 4.76
CA LEU A 117 4.40 1.72 4.19
C LEU A 117 4.28 1.07 2.82
N ASP A 118 4.51 1.81 1.74
CA ASP A 118 4.59 1.24 0.38
C ASP A 118 5.98 0.64 0.17
N ALA A 119 6.12 -0.67 0.38
CA ALA A 119 7.40 -1.36 0.30
C ALA A 119 7.89 -1.51 -1.15
N PRO A 120 9.18 -1.69 -1.42
CA PRO A 120 9.64 -2.15 -2.74
C PRO A 120 9.07 -3.54 -3.06
N ALA A 121 9.05 -3.89 -4.35
CA ALA A 121 8.64 -5.22 -4.79
C ALA A 121 9.74 -6.27 -4.49
N GLY A 122 9.34 -7.51 -4.27
CA GLY A 122 10.26 -8.61 -3.98
C GLY A 122 10.43 -8.86 -2.49
N LEU A 123 11.51 -9.53 -2.09
CA LEU A 123 11.74 -10.03 -0.73
C LEU A 123 13.06 -9.49 -0.12
N ASP A 124 13.57 -8.41 -0.69
CA ASP A 124 14.87 -7.80 -0.34
C ASP A 124 14.81 -6.97 0.95
N ALA A 125 15.88 -6.21 1.22
CA ALA A 125 16.04 -5.43 2.45
C ALA A 125 14.87 -4.46 2.72
N GLY A 126 14.42 -3.72 1.70
CA GLY A 126 13.31 -2.78 1.84
C GLY A 126 11.96 -3.45 2.16
N PHE A 127 11.69 -4.62 1.58
CA PHE A 127 10.54 -5.44 1.97
C PHE A 127 10.63 -5.84 3.44
N ARG A 128 11.79 -6.39 3.87
CA ARG A 128 12.00 -6.81 5.25
C ARG A 128 11.89 -5.66 6.23
N LEU A 129 12.41 -4.48 5.86
CA LEU A 129 12.28 -3.26 6.65
C LEU A 129 10.82 -2.93 6.92
N CYS A 130 10.01 -2.80 5.87
CA CYS A 130 8.59 -2.46 6.01
C CYS A 130 7.82 -3.54 6.80
N ALA A 131 8.05 -4.81 6.48
CA ALA A 131 7.41 -5.93 7.17
C ALA A 131 7.78 -5.98 8.66
N ALA A 132 9.05 -5.75 9.02
CA ALA A 132 9.51 -5.83 10.41
C ALA A 132 8.73 -4.91 11.36
N PHE A 133 8.45 -3.68 10.93
CA PHE A 133 7.77 -2.67 11.76
C PHE A 133 6.24 -2.71 11.69
N ALA A 134 5.67 -3.37 10.69
CA ALA A 134 4.22 -3.41 10.48
C ALA A 134 3.47 -4.21 11.56
N ASP A 135 2.35 -3.68 12.02
CA ASP A 135 1.36 -4.39 12.84
C ASP A 135 0.53 -5.34 11.96
N ARG A 136 0.21 -4.89 10.75
CA ARG A 136 -0.55 -5.62 9.73
C ARG A 136 0.16 -5.56 8.38
N CYS A 137 0.07 -6.65 7.62
CA CYS A 137 0.59 -6.73 6.25
C CYS A 137 -0.55 -6.92 5.26
N VAL A 138 -0.58 -6.10 4.21
CA VAL A 138 -1.48 -6.24 3.06
C VAL A 138 -0.66 -6.70 1.87
N LEU A 139 -0.81 -7.95 1.50
CA LEU A 139 -0.10 -8.54 0.36
C LEU A 139 -0.91 -8.38 -0.92
N VAL A 140 -0.37 -7.66 -1.90
CA VAL A 140 -1.00 -7.40 -3.19
C VAL A 140 -0.47 -8.37 -4.24
N THR A 141 -1.38 -9.11 -4.88
CA THR A 141 -1.06 -10.05 -5.97
C THR A 141 -1.98 -9.84 -7.17
N GLY A 142 -1.55 -10.30 -8.34
CA GLY A 142 -2.42 -10.53 -9.48
C GLY A 142 -3.06 -11.92 -9.41
N CYS A 143 -3.78 -12.28 -10.48
CA CYS A 143 -4.42 -13.58 -10.62
C CYS A 143 -3.58 -14.61 -11.41
N GLU A 144 -2.48 -14.18 -12.01
CA GLU A 144 -1.64 -15.03 -12.80
C GLU A 144 -0.96 -16.11 -11.92
N PRO A 145 -0.84 -17.36 -12.38
CA PRO A 145 -0.30 -18.46 -11.57
C PRO A 145 1.05 -18.18 -10.94
N ALA A 146 1.93 -17.45 -11.63
CA ALA A 146 3.24 -17.05 -11.11
C ALA A 146 3.10 -16.04 -9.94
N ALA A 147 2.22 -15.03 -10.07
CA ALA A 147 2.00 -14.04 -9.04
C ALA A 147 1.38 -14.66 -7.78
N VAL A 148 0.44 -15.60 -7.94
CA VAL A 148 -0.18 -16.32 -6.81
C VAL A 148 0.85 -17.19 -6.08
N ARG A 149 1.72 -17.89 -6.83
CA ARG A 149 2.82 -18.66 -6.22
C ARG A 149 3.81 -17.78 -5.47
N ASP A 150 4.15 -16.60 -6.02
CA ASP A 150 5.02 -15.66 -5.36
C ASP A 150 4.35 -15.07 -4.10
N ALA A 151 3.02 -14.85 -4.14
CA ALA A 151 2.24 -14.45 -2.96
C ALA A 151 2.26 -15.51 -1.85
N ALA A 152 2.10 -16.80 -2.20
CA ALA A 152 2.20 -17.89 -1.24
C ALA A 152 3.57 -17.93 -0.55
N ARG A 153 4.65 -17.80 -1.32
CA ARG A 153 6.03 -17.75 -0.77
C ARG A 153 6.24 -16.53 0.13
N THR A 154 5.70 -15.38 -0.28
CA THR A 154 5.78 -14.14 0.51
C THR A 154 5.01 -14.29 1.82
N GLY A 155 3.83 -14.92 1.80
CA GLY A 155 3.04 -15.22 3.00
C GLY A 155 3.81 -16.10 3.99
N GLN A 156 4.45 -17.18 3.50
CA GLN A 156 5.30 -18.05 4.32
C GLN A 156 6.49 -17.30 4.93
N GLN A 157 7.10 -16.39 4.17
CA GLN A 157 8.20 -15.58 4.71
C GLN A 157 7.72 -14.60 5.78
N LEU A 158 6.56 -13.97 5.60
CA LEU A 158 5.96 -13.10 6.62
C LEU A 158 5.60 -13.88 7.89
N GLU A 159 5.07 -15.10 7.76
CA GLU A 159 4.82 -16.01 8.88
C GLU A 159 6.12 -16.35 9.62
N ALA A 160 7.19 -16.69 8.90
CA ALA A 160 8.52 -16.94 9.47
C ALA A 160 9.11 -15.70 10.20
N MET A 161 8.71 -14.48 9.79
CA MET A 161 9.03 -13.22 10.47
C MET A 161 8.09 -12.94 11.68
N GLY A 162 7.16 -13.84 12.00
CA GLY A 162 6.20 -13.68 13.09
C GLY A 162 5.03 -12.74 12.78
N LYS A 163 4.76 -12.45 11.50
CA LYS A 163 3.61 -11.61 11.10
C LYS A 163 2.35 -12.44 11.03
N LEU A 164 1.43 -12.20 11.97
CA LEU A 164 0.20 -12.98 12.12
C LEU A 164 -1.01 -12.38 11.38
N ASP A 165 -1.09 -11.05 11.24
CA ASP A 165 -2.17 -10.40 10.47
C ASP A 165 -1.68 -10.05 9.07
N VAL A 166 -1.69 -11.05 8.19
CA VAL A 166 -1.39 -10.91 6.77
C VAL A 166 -2.67 -11.10 5.98
N ARG A 167 -3.05 -10.12 5.18
CA ARG A 167 -4.27 -10.10 4.38
C ARG A 167 -3.97 -9.95 2.89
N LEU A 168 -4.73 -10.67 2.06
CA LEU A 168 -4.54 -10.69 0.61
C LEU A 168 -5.42 -9.65 -0.08
N VAL A 169 -4.85 -8.88 -1.00
CA VAL A 169 -5.59 -8.10 -2.00
C VAL A 169 -5.29 -8.69 -3.38
N VAL A 170 -6.33 -9.20 -4.04
CA VAL A 170 -6.23 -9.64 -5.44
C VAL A 170 -6.53 -8.45 -6.33
N ASN A 171 -5.52 -7.98 -7.04
CA ASN A 171 -5.56 -6.79 -7.88
C ASN A 171 -5.63 -7.15 -9.38
N ARG A 172 -6.09 -6.21 -10.20
CA ARG A 172 -6.22 -6.35 -11.66
C ARG A 172 -7.09 -7.54 -12.08
N VAL A 173 -8.16 -7.79 -11.33
CA VAL A 173 -9.08 -8.87 -11.63
C VAL A 173 -9.86 -8.57 -12.90
N ASN A 174 -9.60 -9.34 -13.93
CA ASN A 174 -10.31 -9.32 -15.20
C ASN A 174 -11.26 -10.53 -15.26
N LYS A 175 -12.56 -10.28 -15.21
CA LYS A 175 -13.59 -11.33 -15.19
C LYS A 175 -13.54 -12.24 -16.41
N LYS A 176 -13.30 -11.66 -17.60
CA LYS A 176 -13.23 -12.46 -18.84
C LYS A 176 -12.06 -13.42 -18.77
N LEU A 177 -10.93 -12.96 -18.25
CA LEU A 177 -9.74 -13.80 -18.07
C LEU A 177 -9.99 -14.90 -17.03
N PHE A 178 -10.60 -14.57 -15.89
CA PHE A 178 -10.98 -15.53 -14.85
C PHE A 178 -11.91 -16.61 -15.40
N SER A 179 -12.96 -16.21 -16.13
CA SER A 179 -13.88 -17.16 -16.77
C SER A 179 -13.17 -18.05 -17.82
N THR A 180 -12.22 -17.49 -18.58
CA THR A 180 -11.47 -18.27 -19.59
C THR A 180 -10.50 -19.28 -18.95
N MET A 181 -9.91 -18.94 -17.81
CA MET A 181 -8.99 -19.80 -17.06
C MET A 181 -9.69 -20.77 -16.12
N ASP A 182 -11.00 -20.66 -15.97
CA ASP A 182 -11.81 -21.41 -14.98
C ASP A 182 -11.23 -21.26 -13.55
N ILE A 183 -10.86 -20.02 -13.17
CA ILE A 183 -10.28 -19.67 -11.88
C ILE A 183 -11.22 -18.72 -11.16
N THR A 184 -11.37 -18.90 -9.86
CA THR A 184 -12.11 -18.02 -8.96
C THR A 184 -11.16 -17.24 -8.04
N VAL A 185 -11.70 -16.23 -7.35
CA VAL A 185 -10.95 -15.52 -6.30
C VAL A 185 -10.64 -16.45 -5.12
N ASP A 186 -11.53 -17.41 -4.85
CA ASP A 186 -11.34 -18.40 -3.79
C ASP A 186 -10.16 -19.32 -4.12
N ASP A 187 -9.98 -19.73 -5.40
CA ASP A 187 -8.79 -20.47 -5.84
C ASP A 187 -7.50 -19.70 -5.63
N VAL A 188 -7.52 -18.38 -5.87
CA VAL A 188 -6.34 -17.52 -5.63
C VAL A 188 -6.05 -17.45 -4.12
N MET A 189 -7.07 -17.26 -3.30
CA MET A 189 -6.96 -17.19 -1.85
C MET A 189 -6.43 -18.51 -1.27
N ASP A 190 -6.98 -19.66 -1.69
CA ASP A 190 -6.59 -20.96 -1.22
C ASP A 190 -5.14 -21.31 -1.60
N ARG A 191 -4.74 -21.00 -2.84
CA ARG A 191 -3.36 -21.20 -3.31
C ARG A 191 -2.36 -20.28 -2.63
N ALA A 192 -2.75 -19.04 -2.31
CA ALA A 192 -1.92 -18.11 -1.57
C ALA A 192 -1.84 -18.46 -0.08
N GLY A 193 -2.82 -19.20 0.45
CA GLY A 193 -2.92 -19.56 1.87
C GLY A 193 -3.19 -18.37 2.79
N LEU A 194 -3.84 -17.30 2.29
CA LEU A 194 -4.01 -16.05 3.01
C LEU A 194 -5.47 -15.57 2.99
N PRO A 195 -5.97 -15.02 4.10
CA PRO A 195 -7.32 -14.47 4.17
C PRO A 195 -7.47 -13.23 3.29
N LEU A 196 -8.59 -13.15 2.57
CA LEU A 196 -8.87 -12.08 1.62
C LEU A 196 -9.29 -10.78 2.33
N LEU A 197 -8.60 -9.69 2.03
CA LEU A 197 -8.99 -8.32 2.41
C LEU A 197 -9.88 -7.67 1.33
N GLY A 198 -9.58 -7.92 0.05
CA GLY A 198 -10.37 -7.34 -1.02
C GLY A 198 -9.94 -7.73 -2.42
N VAL A 199 -10.79 -7.34 -3.35
CA VAL A 199 -10.61 -7.57 -4.79
C VAL A 199 -10.69 -6.23 -5.50
N VAL A 200 -9.69 -5.91 -6.32
CA VAL A 200 -9.63 -4.70 -7.13
C VAL A 200 -9.72 -5.11 -8.60
N PRO A 201 -10.73 -4.64 -9.33
CA PRO A 201 -10.86 -4.96 -10.75
C PRO A 201 -9.74 -4.32 -11.57
N GLU A 202 -9.42 -4.90 -12.70
CA GLU A 202 -8.65 -4.22 -13.74
C GLU A 202 -9.44 -2.99 -14.21
N ASP A 203 -8.81 -1.81 -14.16
CA ASP A 203 -9.48 -0.54 -14.41
C ASP A 203 -8.52 0.45 -15.09
N ALA A 204 -8.83 0.82 -16.32
CA ALA A 204 -8.05 1.80 -17.08
C ALA A 204 -7.97 3.17 -16.38
N ASN A 205 -8.95 3.50 -15.53
CA ASN A 205 -8.93 4.76 -14.79
C ASN A 205 -7.74 4.87 -13.84
N VAL A 206 -7.11 3.77 -13.41
CA VAL A 206 -5.89 3.81 -12.59
C VAL A 206 -4.74 4.45 -13.37
N VAL A 207 -4.58 4.07 -14.65
CA VAL A 207 -3.53 4.62 -15.52
C VAL A 207 -3.88 6.04 -15.93
N LEU A 208 -5.16 6.30 -16.26
CA LEU A 208 -5.61 7.63 -16.67
C LEU A 208 -5.48 8.65 -15.53
N ALA A 209 -5.86 8.30 -14.31
CA ALA A 209 -5.71 9.16 -13.14
C ALA A 209 -4.23 9.55 -12.92
N ALA A 210 -3.33 8.58 -12.98
CA ALA A 210 -1.89 8.82 -12.87
C ALA A 210 -1.37 9.72 -14.01
N ALA A 211 -1.83 9.51 -15.25
CA ALA A 211 -1.44 10.31 -16.40
C ALA A 211 -1.96 11.77 -16.34
N PHE A 212 -3.07 12.00 -15.65
CA PHE A 212 -3.63 13.34 -15.39
C PHE A 212 -3.19 13.91 -14.03
N GLU A 213 -2.26 13.25 -13.33
CA GLU A 213 -1.76 13.69 -12.03
C GLU A 213 -2.89 13.90 -11.01
N GLU A 214 -3.88 13.01 -11.06
CA GLU A 214 -5.01 13.03 -10.13
C GLU A 214 -5.05 11.75 -9.28
N PRO A 215 -5.34 11.87 -7.98
CA PRO A 215 -5.61 10.69 -7.18
C PRO A 215 -6.80 9.90 -7.74
N LEU A 216 -6.68 8.57 -7.83
CA LEU A 216 -7.72 7.71 -8.39
C LEU A 216 -9.12 7.97 -7.80
N LEU A 217 -9.20 8.26 -6.49
CA LEU A 217 -10.49 8.44 -5.80
C LEU A 217 -11.16 9.79 -6.12
N ASP A 218 -10.41 10.78 -6.62
CA ASP A 218 -10.98 12.01 -7.17
C ASP A 218 -11.39 11.82 -8.62
N TYR A 219 -10.54 11.13 -9.39
CA TYR A 219 -10.76 10.89 -10.81
C TYR A 219 -12.04 10.07 -11.08
N THR A 220 -12.32 9.05 -10.23
CA THR A 220 -13.51 8.21 -10.38
C THR A 220 -14.09 7.72 -9.06
N LYS A 221 -15.40 7.42 -9.07
CA LYS A 221 -16.09 6.81 -7.91
C LYS A 221 -16.32 5.31 -8.08
N LYS A 222 -16.05 4.75 -9.27
CA LYS A 222 -16.37 3.35 -9.66
C LYS A 222 -15.11 2.49 -9.73
N GLY A 223 -15.25 1.26 -10.15
CA GLY A 223 -14.15 0.35 -10.45
C GLY A 223 -13.16 0.16 -9.29
N ALA A 224 -11.89 0.38 -9.59
CA ALA A 224 -10.80 0.25 -8.62
C ALA A 224 -10.95 1.23 -7.44
N ALA A 225 -11.40 2.47 -7.67
CA ALA A 225 -11.65 3.44 -6.61
C ALA A 225 -12.71 2.95 -5.61
N ALA A 226 -13.81 2.39 -6.09
CA ALA A 226 -14.83 1.80 -5.23
C ALA A 226 -14.30 0.57 -4.47
N ALA A 227 -13.41 -0.21 -5.08
CA ALA A 227 -12.76 -1.34 -4.42
C ALA A 227 -11.85 -0.87 -3.27
N CYS A 228 -11.03 0.14 -3.49
CA CYS A 228 -10.18 0.74 -2.46
C CYS A 228 -11.00 1.27 -1.27
N ARG A 229 -12.14 1.93 -1.52
CA ARG A 229 -13.05 2.35 -0.44
C ARG A 229 -13.60 1.17 0.38
N ARG A 230 -13.93 0.05 -0.26
CA ARG A 230 -14.36 -1.17 0.46
C ARG A 230 -13.24 -1.80 1.28
N ILE A 231 -12.02 -1.82 0.74
CA ILE A 231 -10.83 -2.29 1.47
C ILE A 231 -10.58 -1.41 2.70
N ALA A 232 -10.61 -0.08 2.53
CA ALA A 232 -10.45 0.86 3.64
C ALA A 232 -11.51 0.65 4.74
N LYS A 233 -12.77 0.45 4.38
CA LYS A 233 -13.82 0.14 5.36
C LYS A 233 -13.52 -1.13 6.17
N ARG A 234 -13.00 -2.19 5.52
CA ARG A 234 -12.61 -3.41 6.24
C ARG A 234 -11.40 -3.20 7.14
N LEU A 235 -10.45 -2.36 6.75
CA LEU A 235 -9.34 -1.96 7.62
C LEU A 235 -9.84 -1.19 8.84
N LEU A 236 -10.90 -0.38 8.69
CA LEU A 236 -11.61 0.30 9.79
C LEU A 236 -12.45 -0.65 10.67
N GLY A 237 -12.48 -1.96 10.39
CA GLY A 237 -13.33 -2.93 11.11
C GLY A 237 -14.81 -2.84 10.77
N LEU A 238 -15.18 -2.08 9.75
CA LEU A 238 -16.58 -1.95 9.34
C LEU A 238 -17.03 -3.16 8.50
N PRO A 239 -18.26 -3.66 8.68
CA PRO A 239 -18.81 -4.74 7.88
C PRO A 239 -19.02 -4.26 6.43
N GLU A 240 -18.24 -4.82 5.52
CA GLU A 240 -18.33 -4.52 4.10
C GLU A 240 -18.20 -5.83 3.31
N PRO A 241 -19.21 -6.25 2.52
CA PRO A 241 -19.16 -7.51 1.78
C PRO A 241 -18.07 -7.48 0.70
N ILE A 242 -17.42 -8.61 0.49
CA ILE A 242 -16.47 -8.77 -0.61
C ILE A 242 -17.25 -8.84 -1.91
N LYS A 243 -17.02 -7.87 -2.79
CA LYS A 243 -17.63 -7.85 -4.13
C LYS A 243 -16.59 -8.29 -5.16
N VAL A 244 -16.84 -9.42 -5.76
CA VAL A 244 -16.07 -9.94 -6.91
C VAL A 244 -16.65 -9.40 -8.23
N ARG A 245 -17.74 -8.63 -8.14
CA ARG A 245 -18.50 -8.09 -9.29
C ARG A 245 -18.29 -6.60 -9.47
#